data_c6b5509b7da7dc25bcc26fbd3e055d13
#
_entry.id   c6b5509b7da7dc25bcc26fbd3e055d13
#
_cell.length_a   1.000
_cell.length_b   1.000
_cell.length_c   1.000
_cell.angle_alpha   90.00
_cell.angle_beta   90.00
_cell.angle_gamma   90.00
#
_symmetry.space_group_name_H-M   'P 1'
#
loop_
_entity.id
_entity.type
_entity.pdbx_description
1 polymer ?
#
loop_
_entity_poly.entity_id
_entity_poly.type
_entity_poly.pdbx_seq_one_letter_code
_entity_poly.pdbx_strand_id
1 'polypeptide(L)'
;MRVLIAVPTFENITPATFKALWDMDKGGHDVDFETVRGYDCATARNRIAQMSLDGKYDRLLMVDNDVTPPRDALVNLLSHNVKFVSGFYLHRNADNMPSERTCVCRLDKPDGTPYFNYPL
;
A
#
# COMPACT_ATOMS: atom_id res chain seq x y z
N MET A 1 9.45 5.62 -15.49
CA MET A 1 8.45 6.45 -14.81
C MET A 1 9.03 6.95 -13.49
N ARG A 2 8.55 8.08 -13.02
CA ARG A 2 8.82 8.53 -11.66
C ARG A 2 7.76 7.97 -10.72
N VAL A 3 8.19 7.26 -9.71
CA VAL A 3 7.31 6.60 -8.74
C VAL A 3 7.61 7.10 -7.33
N LEU A 4 6.59 7.48 -6.59
CA LEU A 4 6.71 7.76 -5.17
C LEU A 4 6.28 6.51 -4.39
N ILE A 5 7.17 5.98 -3.56
CA ILE A 5 6.79 5.00 -2.53
C ILE A 5 6.64 5.78 -1.22
N ALA A 6 5.48 5.71 -0.61
CA ALA A 6 5.21 6.45 0.62
C ALA A 6 4.57 5.57 1.69
N VAL A 7 5.03 5.76 2.91
CA VAL A 7 4.54 5.03 4.09
C VAL A 7 3.84 6.02 5.01
N PRO A 8 2.50 5.92 5.16
CA PRO A 8 1.82 6.66 6.21
C PRO A 8 2.22 6.06 7.56
N THR A 9 2.70 6.89 8.47
CA THR A 9 3.18 6.45 9.76
C THR A 9 2.67 7.34 10.86
N PHE A 10 2.35 6.76 12.01
CA PHE A 10 2.06 7.53 13.23
C PHE A 10 3.37 7.87 13.95
N GLU A 11 4.20 6.88 14.22
CA GLU A 11 5.49 7.06 14.89
C GLU A 11 6.63 6.38 14.16
N ASN A 12 6.43 5.14 13.76
CA ASN A 12 7.49 4.25 13.30
C ASN A 12 7.12 3.49 12.04
N ILE A 13 8.15 3.02 11.36
CA ILE A 13 8.08 1.94 10.38
C ILE A 13 8.75 0.72 11.02
N THR A 14 8.16 -0.48 10.86
CA THR A 14 8.79 -1.68 11.41
C THR A 14 10.08 -2.00 10.66
N PRO A 15 11.11 -2.58 11.32
CA PRO A 15 12.35 -2.98 10.63
C PRO A 15 12.11 -3.91 9.46
N ALA A 16 11.16 -4.85 9.58
CA ALA A 16 10.82 -5.77 8.51
C ALA A 16 10.22 -5.05 7.29
N THR A 17 9.35 -4.07 7.51
CA THR A 17 8.78 -3.25 6.43
C THR A 17 9.87 -2.43 5.75
N PHE A 18 10.74 -1.78 6.52
CA PHE A 18 11.85 -1.02 5.96
C PHE A 18 12.74 -1.90 5.08
N LYS A 19 13.12 -3.06 5.57
CA LYS A 19 13.96 -4.00 4.82
C LYS A 19 13.27 -4.46 3.54
N ALA A 20 11.99 -4.78 3.58
CA ALA A 20 11.22 -5.18 2.40
C ALA A 20 11.19 -4.07 1.34
N LEU A 21 11.03 -2.81 1.75
CA LEU A 21 11.03 -1.66 0.85
C LEU A 21 12.43 -1.37 0.30
N TRP A 22 13.46 -1.53 1.11
CA TRP A 22 14.84 -1.37 0.69
C TRP A 22 15.24 -2.40 -0.38
N ASP A 23 14.85 -3.65 -0.16
CA ASP A 23 15.16 -4.78 -1.06
C ASP A 23 14.23 -4.86 -2.28
N MET A 24 13.19 -4.02 -2.34
CA MET A 24 12.19 -4.06 -3.41
C MET A 24 12.82 -3.78 -4.77
N ASP A 25 12.42 -4.59 -5.77
CA ASP A 25 12.82 -4.37 -7.16
C ASP A 25 12.13 -3.11 -7.70
N LYS A 26 12.89 -2.14 -8.13
CA LYS A 26 12.40 -0.87 -8.69
C LYS A 26 12.09 -0.97 -10.19
N GLY A 27 12.43 -2.07 -10.85
CA GLY A 27 12.14 -2.28 -12.27
C GLY A 27 12.76 -1.25 -13.21
N GLY A 28 13.87 -0.62 -12.83
CA GLY A 28 14.49 0.46 -13.59
C GLY A 28 13.76 1.80 -13.55
N HIS A 29 12.73 1.94 -12.72
CA HIS A 29 12.03 3.21 -12.52
C HIS A 29 12.80 4.15 -11.59
N ASP A 30 12.56 5.45 -11.76
CA ASP A 30 13.05 6.49 -10.86
C ASP A 30 12.14 6.55 -9.63
N VAL A 31 12.63 6.05 -8.50
CA VAL A 31 11.81 5.84 -7.30
C VAL A 31 12.30 6.72 -6.17
N ASP A 32 11.41 7.58 -5.69
CA ASP A 32 11.59 8.31 -4.44
C ASP A 32 10.85 7.62 -3.29
N PHE A 33 11.35 7.76 -2.08
CA PHE A 33 10.78 7.18 -0.88
C PHE A 33 10.50 8.26 0.17
N GLU A 34 9.30 8.24 0.75
CA GLU A 34 8.91 9.14 1.82
C GLU A 34 8.15 8.42 2.93
N THR A 35 8.35 8.88 4.16
CA THR A 35 7.48 8.57 5.28
C THR A 35 6.70 9.82 5.65
N VAL A 36 5.41 9.69 5.86
CA VAL A 36 4.55 10.83 6.18
C VAL A 36 3.82 10.57 7.48
N ARG A 37 4.13 11.39 8.47
CA ARG A 37 3.48 11.35 9.77
C ARG A 37 2.14 12.09 9.72
N GLY A 38 1.10 11.49 10.32
CA GLY A 38 -0.21 12.11 10.50
C GLY A 38 -0.85 11.62 11.78
N TYR A 39 -1.79 12.40 12.30
CA TYR A 39 -2.55 12.04 13.51
C TYR A 39 -3.46 10.84 13.28
N ASP A 40 -3.89 10.63 12.04
CA ASP A 40 -4.66 9.48 11.60
C ASP A 40 -4.27 9.07 10.18
N CYS A 41 -4.73 7.90 9.76
CA CYS A 41 -4.40 7.35 8.43
C CYS A 41 -4.93 8.23 7.30
N ALA A 42 -6.10 8.82 7.45
CA ALA A 42 -6.70 9.67 6.41
C ALA A 42 -5.86 10.93 6.18
N THR A 43 -5.46 11.61 7.25
CA THR A 43 -4.59 12.81 7.17
C THR A 43 -3.26 12.48 6.53
N ALA A 44 -2.59 11.42 6.95
CA ALA A 44 -1.31 11.01 6.38
C ALA A 44 -1.44 10.67 4.89
N ARG A 45 -2.44 9.91 4.51
CA ARG A 45 -2.68 9.52 3.11
C ARG A 45 -3.06 10.70 2.23
N ASN A 46 -3.84 11.66 2.73
CA ASN A 46 -4.15 12.87 1.99
C ASN A 46 -2.89 13.71 1.72
N ARG A 47 -1.99 13.81 2.71
CA ARG A 47 -0.70 14.48 2.52
C ARG A 47 0.16 13.78 1.49
N ILE A 48 0.22 12.45 1.52
CA ILE A 48 0.95 11.65 0.54
C ILE A 48 0.38 11.88 -0.87
N ALA A 49 -0.94 11.86 -1.02
CA ALA A 49 -1.58 12.13 -2.30
C ALA A 49 -1.22 13.53 -2.83
N GLN A 50 -1.25 14.53 -1.96
CA GLN A 50 -0.86 15.90 -2.33
C GLN A 50 0.61 15.98 -2.74
N MET A 51 1.51 15.34 -1.99
CA MET A 51 2.94 15.28 -2.33
C MET A 51 3.17 14.63 -3.70
N SER A 52 2.41 13.56 -3.99
CA SER A 52 2.51 12.88 -5.29
C SER A 52 2.08 13.79 -6.45
N LEU A 53 1.02 14.55 -6.26
CA LEU A 53 0.54 15.52 -7.26
C LEU A 53 1.52 16.68 -7.45
N ASP A 54 1.96 17.28 -6.37
CA ASP A 54 2.89 18.42 -6.39
C ASP A 54 4.25 18.04 -6.98
N GLY A 55 4.72 16.84 -6.67
CA GLY A 55 5.95 16.29 -7.21
C GLY A 55 5.85 15.78 -8.64
N LYS A 56 4.65 15.76 -9.22
CA LYS A 56 4.37 15.27 -10.58
C LYS A 56 4.87 13.85 -10.81
N TYR A 57 4.59 12.98 -9.83
CA TYR A 57 4.89 11.56 -9.97
C TYR A 57 3.90 10.88 -10.92
N ASP A 58 4.39 9.94 -11.70
CA ASP A 58 3.56 9.15 -12.61
C ASP A 58 2.71 8.10 -11.86
N ARG A 59 3.25 7.59 -10.76
CA ARG A 59 2.62 6.57 -9.93
C ARG A 59 2.94 6.80 -8.45
N LEU A 60 2.01 6.37 -7.62
CA LEU A 60 2.14 6.39 -6.17
C LEU A 60 1.88 4.99 -5.62
N LEU A 61 2.82 4.47 -4.84
CA LEU A 61 2.65 3.25 -4.06
C LEU A 61 2.58 3.63 -2.57
N MET A 62 1.45 3.37 -1.94
CA MET A 62 1.32 3.47 -0.49
C MET A 62 1.50 2.11 0.15
N VAL A 63 2.33 2.04 1.18
CA VAL A 63 2.57 0.81 1.97
C VAL A 63 2.41 1.15 3.43
N ASP A 64 1.61 0.38 4.15
CA ASP A 64 1.44 0.58 5.59
C ASP A 64 2.74 0.25 6.34
N ASN A 65 2.93 0.88 7.50
CA ASN A 65 4.19 0.84 8.25
C ASN A 65 4.54 -0.53 8.86
N ASP A 66 3.65 -1.49 8.78
CA ASP A 66 3.78 -2.85 9.32
C ASP A 66 3.53 -3.95 8.27
N VAL A 67 3.50 -3.59 7.00
CA VAL A 67 3.32 -4.51 5.87
C VAL A 67 4.66 -4.79 5.22
N THR A 68 4.94 -6.05 4.93
CA THR A 68 6.15 -6.50 4.25
C THR A 68 5.82 -6.97 2.84
N PRO A 69 5.81 -6.07 1.84
CA PRO A 69 5.54 -6.47 0.47
C PRO A 69 6.64 -7.39 -0.07
N PRO A 70 6.30 -8.30 -0.99
CA PRO A 70 7.31 -9.11 -1.67
C PRO A 70 8.23 -8.25 -2.53
N ARG A 71 9.41 -8.78 -2.85
CA ARG A 71 10.44 -8.06 -3.59
C ARG A 71 9.96 -7.51 -4.93
N ASP A 72 9.11 -8.25 -5.62
CA ASP A 72 8.57 -7.91 -6.94
C ASP A 72 7.24 -7.13 -6.90
N ALA A 73 6.82 -6.67 -5.73
CA ALA A 73 5.50 -6.03 -5.55
C ALA A 73 5.31 -4.82 -6.48
N LEU A 74 6.27 -3.91 -6.54
CA LEU A 74 6.15 -2.72 -7.38
C LEU A 74 6.04 -3.10 -8.86
N VAL A 75 6.91 -3.97 -9.33
CA VAL A 75 6.93 -4.40 -10.74
C VAL A 75 5.63 -5.10 -11.11
N ASN A 76 5.13 -5.97 -10.24
CA ASN A 76 3.87 -6.68 -10.46
C ASN A 76 2.67 -5.74 -10.49
N LEU A 77 2.57 -4.81 -9.54
CA LEU A 77 1.49 -3.83 -9.51
C LEU A 77 1.50 -2.95 -10.78
N LEU A 78 2.67 -2.48 -11.20
CA LEU A 78 2.81 -1.66 -12.40
C LEU A 78 2.47 -2.43 -13.68
N SER A 79 2.68 -3.74 -13.71
CA SER A 79 2.40 -4.57 -14.89
C SER A 79 0.91 -4.61 -15.26
N HIS A 80 0.01 -4.34 -14.33
CA HIS A 80 -1.42 -4.29 -14.61
C HIS A 80 -1.83 -3.08 -15.47
N ASN A 81 -1.02 -2.04 -15.50
CA ASN A 81 -1.25 -0.82 -16.29
C ASN A 81 -2.66 -0.24 -16.16
N VAL A 82 -3.15 -0.17 -14.93
CA VAL A 82 -4.47 0.39 -14.58
C VAL A 82 -4.31 1.62 -13.72
N LYS A 83 -5.38 2.42 -13.62
CA LYS A 83 -5.35 3.65 -12.82
C LYS A 83 -5.24 3.40 -11.33
N PHE A 84 -5.80 2.30 -10.85
CA PHE A 84 -5.77 1.89 -9.45
C PHE A 84 -5.65 0.38 -9.35
N VAL A 85 -4.73 -0.08 -8.53
CA VAL A 85 -4.53 -1.51 -8.23
C VAL A 85 -4.09 -1.65 -6.78
N SER A 86 -4.49 -2.72 -6.13
CA SER A 86 -4.09 -3.04 -4.77
C SER A 86 -3.68 -4.50 -4.66
N GLY A 87 -2.65 -4.75 -3.90
CA GLY A 87 -2.39 -6.06 -3.34
C GLY A 87 -3.35 -6.37 -2.20
N PHE A 88 -3.40 -7.61 -1.78
CA PHE A 88 -4.11 -8.01 -0.59
C PHE A 88 -3.18 -8.77 0.36
N TYR A 89 -3.52 -8.75 1.64
CA TYR A 89 -2.76 -9.45 2.67
C TYR A 89 -3.72 -9.97 3.75
N LEU A 90 -3.23 -10.91 4.53
CA LEU A 90 -4.03 -11.55 5.57
C LEU A 90 -4.03 -10.69 6.85
N HIS A 91 -5.15 -10.71 7.57
CA HIS A 91 -5.19 -10.18 8.93
C HIS A 91 -4.23 -10.94 9.82
N ARG A 92 -3.63 -10.24 10.77
CA ARG A 92 -2.94 -10.89 11.87
C ARG A 92 -3.94 -11.20 12.98
N ASN A 93 -3.76 -12.35 13.63
CA ASN A 93 -4.53 -12.70 14.80
C ASN A 93 -3.97 -12.03 16.07
N ALA A 94 -4.56 -12.31 17.24
CA ALA A 94 -4.12 -11.74 18.51
C ALA A 94 -2.66 -12.05 18.86
N ASP A 95 -2.10 -13.16 18.35
CA ASP A 95 -0.70 -13.56 18.53
C ASP A 95 0.23 -12.97 17.44
N ASN A 96 -0.27 -12.03 16.65
CA ASN A 96 0.44 -11.39 15.55
C ASN A 96 0.83 -12.35 14.41
N MET A 97 0.11 -13.46 14.29
CA MET A 97 0.29 -14.46 13.22
C MET A 97 -0.71 -14.21 12.09
N PRO A 98 -0.38 -14.59 10.84
CA PRO A 98 -1.33 -14.50 9.74
C PRO A 98 -2.60 -15.30 10.04
N SER A 99 -3.77 -14.72 9.74
CA SER A 99 -5.05 -15.41 9.82
C SER A 99 -5.51 -15.82 8.42
N GLU A 100 -6.51 -16.69 8.33
CA GLU A 100 -7.12 -17.09 7.05
C GLU A 100 -7.99 -15.97 6.43
N ARG A 101 -8.20 -14.87 7.16
CA ARG A 101 -9.02 -13.75 6.69
C ARG A 101 -8.17 -12.73 5.95
N THR A 102 -8.67 -12.27 4.81
CA THR A 102 -8.03 -11.19 4.05
C THR A 102 -8.43 -9.82 4.60
N CYS A 103 -7.55 -8.84 4.44
CA CYS A 103 -7.80 -7.43 4.80
C CYS A 103 -8.46 -6.66 3.64
N VAL A 104 -9.35 -7.27 2.89
CA VAL A 104 -10.01 -6.62 1.76
C VAL A 104 -11.34 -6.03 2.21
N CYS A 105 -11.55 -4.76 1.90
CA CYS A 105 -12.84 -4.12 2.13
C CYS A 105 -13.90 -4.70 1.21
N ARG A 106 -15.07 -4.96 1.78
CA ARG A 106 -16.25 -5.32 0.98
C ARG A 106 -16.69 -4.11 0.17
N LEU A 107 -16.90 -4.33 -1.12
CA LEU A 107 -17.54 -3.35 -2.01
C LEU A 107 -18.98 -3.79 -2.25
N ASP A 108 -19.91 -2.90 -1.93
CA ASP A 108 -21.33 -3.14 -2.15
C ASP A 108 -21.84 -2.29 -3.33
N LYS A 109 -22.77 -2.87 -4.07
CA LYS A 109 -23.54 -2.14 -5.06
C LYS A 109 -24.48 -1.13 -4.36
N PRO A 110 -25.01 -0.13 -5.10
CA PRO A 110 -25.96 0.83 -4.52
C PRO A 110 -27.19 0.20 -3.87
N ASP A 111 -27.58 -1.02 -4.28
CA ASP A 111 -28.71 -1.76 -3.71
C ASP A 111 -28.34 -2.55 -2.42
N GLY A 112 -27.09 -2.44 -1.96
CA GLY A 112 -26.59 -3.14 -0.77
C GLY A 112 -26.10 -4.56 -1.01
N THR A 113 -26.18 -5.07 -2.26
CA THR A 113 -25.62 -6.38 -2.58
C THR A 113 -24.13 -6.29 -2.88
N PRO A 114 -23.31 -7.31 -2.51
CA PRO A 114 -21.88 -7.28 -2.78
C PRO A 114 -21.59 -7.43 -4.28
N TYR A 115 -20.53 -6.73 -4.74
CA TYR A 115 -20.01 -6.96 -6.10
C TYR A 115 -19.40 -8.35 -6.26
N PHE A 116 -18.82 -8.87 -5.18
CA PHE A 116 -18.17 -10.17 -5.15
C PHE A 116 -18.53 -10.91 -3.87
N ASN A 117 -18.67 -12.21 -3.96
CA ASN A 117 -18.72 -13.07 -2.78
C ASN A 117 -17.29 -13.34 -2.34
N TYR A 118 -16.89 -12.70 -1.25
CA TYR A 118 -15.60 -13.03 -0.62
C TYR A 118 -15.80 -14.23 0.30
N PRO A 119 -14.91 -15.21 0.26
CA PRO A 119 -14.84 -16.19 1.34
C PRO A 119 -14.41 -15.45 2.60
N LEU A 120 -15.27 -15.44 3.59
CA LEU A 120 -14.99 -14.87 4.90
C LEU A 120 -14.16 -15.82 5.73
#